data_9d75fe23450976f5bb2832e38002e901
#
_entry.id   9d75fe23450976f5bb2832e38002e901
#
_cell.length_a   1.000
_cell.length_b   1.000
_cell.length_c   1.000
_cell.angle_alpha   90.00
_cell.angle_beta   90.00
_cell.angle_gamma   90.00
#
_symmetry.space_group_name_H-M   'P 1'
#
loop_
_entity.id
_entity.type
_entity.pdbx_description
1 polymer ?
#
loop_
_entity_poly.entity_id
_entity_poly.type
_entity_poly.pdbx_seq_one_letter_code
_entity_poly.pdbx_strand_id
1 'polypeptide(L)' 'MGLAPIVIDELFEKIVEVNKTGVPILMVEQNANLALRVSNRAYILDRGRITAEGPSQSLLKDPKVREAYLGKSVAKE' A
#
# COMPACT_ATOMS: atom_id res chain seq x y z
N MET A 1 -5.02 -18.27 6.01
CA MET A 1 -6.18 -17.74 6.21
C MET A 1 -6.15 -16.29 6.42
N GLY A 2 -7.02 -15.58 6.02
CA GLY A 2 -7.05 -14.16 6.19
C GLY A 2 -8.43 -13.69 6.55
N LEU A 3 -8.56 -12.36 6.65
CA LEU A 3 -9.85 -11.76 6.89
C LEU A 3 -10.64 -11.73 5.60
N ALA A 4 -11.96 -11.71 5.73
CA ALA A 4 -12.80 -11.54 4.57
C ALA A 4 -12.50 -10.18 3.93
N PRO A 5 -12.62 -10.07 2.61
CA PRO A 5 -12.29 -8.81 1.93
C PRO A 5 -13.06 -7.61 2.46
N ILE A 6 -14.33 -7.79 2.80
CA ILE A 6 -15.11 -6.66 3.30
C ILE A 6 -14.61 -6.19 4.66
N VAL A 7 -14.11 -7.11 5.49
CA VAL A 7 -13.55 -6.74 6.79
C VAL A 7 -12.27 -5.97 6.60
N ILE A 8 -11.46 -6.37 5.62
CA ILE A 8 -10.22 -5.67 5.32
C ILE A 8 -10.52 -4.25 4.85
N ASP A 9 -11.51 -4.09 3.98
CA ASP A 9 -11.89 -2.76 3.50
C ASP A 9 -12.33 -1.87 4.64
N GLU A 10 -13.14 -2.40 5.56
CA GLU A 10 -13.59 -1.62 6.70
C GLU A 10 -12.44 -1.22 7.61
N LEU A 11 -11.48 -2.13 7.79
CA LEU A 11 -10.31 -1.83 8.61
C LEU A 11 -9.52 -0.67 8.01
N PHE A 12 -9.28 -0.69 6.70
CA PHE A 12 -8.51 0.36 6.07
C PHE A 12 -9.26 1.69 6.03
N GLU A 13 -10.59 1.65 5.93
CA GLU A 13 -11.37 2.87 6.04
C GLU A 13 -11.18 3.51 7.40
N LYS A 14 -11.15 2.70 8.46
CA LYS A 14 -10.94 3.22 9.81
C LYS A 14 -9.55 3.81 9.96
N ILE A 15 -8.56 3.16 9.38
CA ILE A 15 -7.19 3.66 9.43
C ILE A 15 -7.11 5.04 8.78
N VAL A 16 -7.73 5.19 7.62
CA VAL A 16 -7.74 6.46 6.92
C VAL A 16 -8.46 7.52 7.72
N GLU A 17 -9.61 7.17 8.34
CA GLU A 17 -10.34 8.12 9.17
C GLU A 17 -9.50 8.62 10.33
N VAL A 18 -8.82 7.70 11.02
CA VAL A 18 -7.98 8.07 12.17
C VAL A 18 -6.85 8.98 11.71
N ASN A 19 -6.25 8.66 10.58
CA ASN A 19 -5.17 9.47 10.06
C ASN A 19 -5.63 10.89 9.74
N LYS A 20 -6.85 11.03 9.24
CA LYS A 20 -7.38 12.36 8.88
C LYS A 20 -7.59 13.25 10.10
N THR A 21 -7.68 12.67 11.28
CA THR A 21 -7.82 13.46 12.50
C THR A 21 -6.47 14.01 12.98
N GLY A 22 -5.39 13.76 12.23
CA GLY A 22 -4.08 14.27 12.59
C GLY A 22 -3.18 13.27 13.25
N VAL A 23 -3.59 12.01 13.33
CA VAL A 23 -2.79 10.95 13.95
C VAL A 23 -1.92 10.30 12.87
N PRO A 24 -0.58 10.37 13.02
CA PRO A 24 0.28 9.69 12.05
C PRO A 24 0.22 8.19 12.26
N ILE A 25 0.26 7.44 11.15
CA ILE A 25 0.14 5.99 11.20
C ILE A 25 1.27 5.37 10.39
N LEU A 26 1.99 4.45 11.01
CA LEU A 26 2.97 3.64 10.31
C LEU A 26 2.38 2.25 10.15
N MET A 27 2.36 1.75 8.92
CA MET A 27 1.75 0.48 8.61
C MET A 27 2.73 -0.41 7.87
N VAL A 28 2.74 -1.69 8.22
CA VAL A 28 3.49 -2.69 7.47
C VAL A 28 2.48 -3.61 6.84
N GLU A 29 2.53 -3.70 5.51
CA GLU A 29 1.52 -4.47 4.78
C GLU A 29 2.17 -5.21 3.63
N GLN A 30 1.88 -6.49 3.52
CA GLN A 30 2.45 -7.31 2.46
C GLN A 30 1.82 -7.01 1.11
N ASN A 31 0.54 -6.68 1.10
CA ASN A 31 -0.16 -6.34 -0.14
C ASN A 31 0.21 -4.91 -0.53
N ALA A 32 1.18 -4.79 -1.43
CA ALA A 32 1.72 -3.48 -1.79
C ALA A 32 0.66 -2.59 -2.44
N ASN A 33 -0.20 -3.16 -3.26
CA ASN A 33 -1.22 -2.37 -3.94
C ASN A 33 -2.14 -1.69 -2.92
N LEU A 34 -2.59 -2.46 -1.93
CA LEU A 34 -3.47 -1.93 -0.91
C LEU A 34 -2.77 -0.87 -0.07
N ALA A 35 -1.54 -1.15 0.36
CA ALA A 35 -0.78 -0.21 1.17
C ALA A 35 -0.56 1.11 0.43
N LEU A 36 -0.24 1.04 -0.85
CA LEU A 36 0.03 2.25 -1.61
C LEU A 36 -1.22 3.07 -1.88
N ARG A 37 -2.37 2.42 -1.91
CA ARG A 37 -3.62 3.15 -2.13
C ARG A 37 -4.06 3.97 -0.93
N VAL A 38 -3.70 3.53 0.28
CA VAL A 38 -4.16 4.20 1.47
C VAL A 38 -3.10 5.07 2.14
N SER A 39 -1.85 4.94 1.73
CA SER A 39 -0.77 5.67 2.38
C SER A 39 -0.41 6.93 1.60
N ASN A 40 0.25 7.86 2.29
CA ASN A 40 0.74 9.08 1.65
C ASN A 40 2.14 8.84 1.10
N ARG A 41 2.92 8.04 1.80
CA ARG A 41 4.31 7.79 1.44
C ARG A 41 4.63 6.36 1.80
N ALA A 42 5.53 5.74 1.06
CA ALA A 42 5.82 4.33 1.29
C ALA A 42 7.27 4.02 1.02
N TYR A 43 7.70 2.94 1.65
CA TYR A 43 9.01 2.33 1.42
C TYR A 43 8.73 0.88 1.06
N ILE A 44 9.32 0.42 -0.05
CA ILE A 44 9.17 -0.97 -0.45
C ILE A 44 10.42 -1.73 -0.04
N LEU A 45 10.23 -2.75 0.79
CA LEU A 45 11.32 -3.59 1.23
C LEU A 45 11.28 -4.91 0.51
N ASP A 46 12.45 -5.34 0.07
CA ASP A 46 12.61 -6.63 -0.59
C ASP A 46 13.90 -7.22 -0.05
N ARG A 47 13.78 -8.35 0.63
CA ARG A 47 14.92 -9.08 1.19
C ARG A 47 15.77 -8.19 2.09
N GLY A 48 15.10 -7.39 2.92
CA GLY A 48 15.80 -6.56 3.88
C GLY A 48 16.36 -5.26 3.34
N ARG A 49 16.06 -4.94 2.09
CA ARG A 49 16.55 -3.72 1.47
C ARG A 49 15.41 -2.86 1.00
N ILE A 50 15.60 -1.56 1.07
CA ILE A 50 14.62 -0.63 0.52
C ILE A 50 14.92 -0.52 -0.97
N THR A 51 13.98 -0.99 -1.79
CA THR A 51 14.16 -0.98 -3.24
C THR A 51 13.46 0.18 -3.90
N ALA A 52 12.53 0.83 -3.20
CA ALA A 52 11.86 2.01 -3.71
C ALA A 52 11.27 2.78 -2.55
N GLU A 53 11.17 4.09 -2.68
CA GLU A 53 10.54 4.92 -1.68
C GLU A 53 10.05 6.20 -2.32
N GLY A 54 9.05 6.80 -1.72
CA GLY A 54 8.51 8.06 -2.21
C GLY A 54 7.03 8.19 -1.96
N PRO A 55 6.41 9.21 -2.56
CA PRO A 55 4.97 9.37 -2.46
C PRO A 55 4.27 8.15 -3.04
N SER A 56 3.25 7.69 -2.35
CA SER A 56 2.57 6.46 -2.76
C SER A 56 2.00 6.55 -4.17
N GLN A 57 1.47 7.72 -4.54
CA GLN A 57 0.92 7.89 -5.88
C GLN A 57 1.99 7.71 -6.96
N SER A 58 3.20 8.18 -6.69
CA SER A 58 4.30 8.00 -7.63
C SER A 58 4.67 6.54 -7.79
N LEU A 59 4.70 5.82 -6.67
CA LEU A 59 5.04 4.41 -6.70
C LEU A 59 3.98 3.59 -7.42
N LEU A 60 2.71 3.96 -7.27
CA LEU A 60 1.63 3.26 -7.97
C LEU A 60 1.77 3.39 -9.48
N LYS A 61 2.35 4.47 -9.95
CA LYS A 61 2.50 4.73 -11.38
C LYS A 61 3.83 4.28 -11.95
N ASP A 62 4.75 3.90 -11.08
CA ASP A 62 6.10 3.51 -11.52
C ASP A 62 6.05 2.14 -12.20
N PRO A 63 6.46 2.04 -13.47
CA PRO A 63 6.39 0.76 -14.17
C PRO A 63 7.20 -0.35 -13.50
N LYS A 64 8.34 0.00 -12.91
CA LYS A 64 9.18 -1.00 -12.25
C LYS A 64 8.51 -1.54 -11.01
N VAL A 65 7.86 -0.67 -10.24
CA VAL A 65 7.14 -1.08 -9.04
C VAL A 65 5.95 -1.95 -9.43
N ARG A 66 5.20 -1.54 -10.45
CA ARG A 66 4.04 -2.29 -10.89
C ARG A 66 4.44 -3.69 -11.35
N GLU A 67 5.51 -3.77 -12.10
CA GLU A 67 5.95 -5.05 -12.61
C GLU A 67 6.46 -5.97 -11.51
N ALA A 68 7.20 -5.42 -10.56
CA ALA A 68 7.85 -6.23 -9.53
C ALA A 68 6.92 -6.60 -8.38
N TYR A 69 6.02 -5.69 -7.99
CA TYR A 69 5.29 -5.86 -6.74
C TYR A 69 3.78 -5.78 -6.83
N LEU A 70 3.23 -5.13 -7.83
CA LEU A 70 1.79 -4.94 -7.90
C LEU A 70 1.08 -5.97 -8.76
N GLY A 71 1.85 -6.68 -9.58
CA GLY A 71 1.29 -7.73 -10.40
C GLY A 71 0.60 -7.19 -11.65
N LYS A 72 0.49 -8.07 -12.64
CA LYS A 72 -0.07 -7.66 -13.92
C LYS A 72 -1.59 -7.55 -13.88
N SER A 73 -2.20 -8.34 -13.02
CA SER A 73 -3.65 -8.29 -12.91
C SER A 73 -4.09 -6.93 -12.37
N VAL A 74 -3.29 -6.34 -11.50
CA VAL A 74 -3.59 -5.01 -10.98
C VAL A 74 -3.51 -3.98 -12.11
N ALA A 75 -2.56 -4.15 -13.00
CA ALA A 75 -2.36 -3.19 -14.07
C ALA A 75 -3.55 -3.14 -15.01
N LYS A 76 -4.34 -4.19 -15.06
CA LYS A 76 -5.50 -4.23 -15.94
C LYS A 76 -6.68 -3.45 -15.40
N GLU A 77 -6.66 -3.18 -14.14
CA GLU A 77 -7.75 -2.45 -13.54
C GLU A 77 -7.56 -0.96 -13.70
#